data_a1d8cb8fcece38a7ab53f4ace922af52
#
_entry.id   a1d8cb8fcece38a7ab53f4ace922af52
#
_cell.length_a   1.000
_cell.length_b   1.000
_cell.length_c   1.000
_cell.angle_alpha   90.00
_cell.angle_beta   90.00
_cell.angle_gamma   90.00
#
_symmetry.space_group_name_H-M   'P 1'
#
loop_
_entity.id
_entity.type
_entity.pdbx_description
1 polymer ?
#
loop_
_entity_poly.entity_id
_entity_poly.type
_entity_poly.pdbx_seq_one_letter_code
_entity_poly.pdbx_strand_id
1 'polypeptide(L)'
;FLMSMGVLDVIPPVAVEDIGAVPASYYNLVTWSDIAGEEGETYHVYASTSPITDVTDPSVDVVATNVLEGSQAAVHYLFHPLEDTDVTYYYAVACKDASNNVGPAGASESSITNGAKGVPTISLNPPTAFAADGDLTEWYDSGIEPFMIGATENSYGTPNVGMGTV
;
A
#
# COMPACT_ATOMS: atom_id res chain seq x y z
N PHE A 1 -28.38 12.03 -39.64
CA PHE A 1 -27.66 11.81 -38.37
C PHE A 1 -27.18 10.38 -38.38
N LEU A 2 -25.96 10.13 -38.88
CA LEU A 2 -25.34 8.80 -38.80
C LEU A 2 -24.86 8.68 -37.34
N MET A 3 -25.54 7.89 -36.55
CA MET A 3 -24.98 7.37 -35.30
C MET A 3 -23.80 6.47 -35.67
N SER A 4 -22.58 6.87 -35.34
CA SER A 4 -21.45 5.95 -35.29
C SER A 4 -21.80 4.91 -34.23
N MET A 5 -22.12 3.71 -34.63
CA MET A 5 -22.17 2.57 -33.72
C MET A 5 -20.71 2.28 -33.38
N GLY A 6 -20.26 2.79 -32.19
CA GLY A 6 -18.97 2.39 -31.66
C GLY A 6 -18.92 0.87 -31.55
N VAL A 7 -17.87 0.28 -32.07
CA VAL A 7 -17.60 -1.14 -31.85
C VAL A 7 -17.37 -1.27 -30.34
N LEU A 8 -18.18 -2.10 -29.67
CA LEU A 8 -17.97 -2.40 -28.27
C LEU A 8 -16.67 -3.23 -28.17
N ASP A 9 -15.70 -2.71 -27.47
CA ASP A 9 -14.50 -3.47 -27.14
C ASP A 9 -14.85 -4.54 -26.10
N VAL A 10 -14.54 -5.77 -26.40
CA VAL A 10 -14.79 -6.96 -25.58
C VAL A 10 -13.51 -7.78 -25.34
N ILE A 11 -12.37 -7.22 -25.72
CA ILE A 11 -11.07 -7.89 -25.60
C ILE A 11 -10.43 -7.43 -24.30
N PRO A 12 -10.24 -8.32 -23.32
CA PRO A 12 -9.59 -7.92 -22.07
C PRO A 12 -8.08 -7.67 -22.31
N PRO A 13 -7.47 -6.78 -21.51
CA PRO A 13 -6.01 -6.58 -21.50
C PRO A 13 -5.24 -7.87 -21.24
N VAL A 14 -3.98 -7.89 -21.64
CA VAL A 14 -3.06 -8.98 -21.28
C VAL A 14 -2.68 -8.92 -19.80
N ALA A 15 -2.02 -9.97 -19.29
CA ALA A 15 -1.51 -9.96 -17.93
C ALA A 15 -0.43 -8.87 -17.76
N VAL A 16 -0.46 -8.21 -16.59
CA VAL A 16 0.55 -7.23 -16.21
C VAL A 16 1.89 -7.93 -15.94
N GLU A 17 2.99 -7.33 -16.35
CA GLU A 17 4.34 -7.86 -16.21
C GLU A 17 5.19 -7.02 -15.24
N ASP A 18 6.38 -7.51 -14.89
CA ASP A 18 7.40 -6.86 -14.06
C ASP A 18 6.87 -6.38 -12.69
N ILE A 19 5.99 -7.18 -12.10
CA ILE A 19 5.44 -6.87 -10.80
C ILE A 19 6.49 -7.10 -9.72
N GLY A 20 6.83 -6.04 -9.01
CA GLY A 20 7.76 -6.05 -7.90
C GLY A 20 7.33 -5.12 -6.79
N ALA A 21 8.07 -5.12 -5.68
CA ALA A 21 7.89 -4.13 -4.65
C ALA A 21 9.20 -3.78 -3.95
N VAL A 22 9.29 -2.55 -3.49
CA VAL A 22 10.42 -2.05 -2.70
C VAL A 22 9.95 -1.84 -1.26
N PRO A 23 10.57 -2.53 -0.28
CA PRO A 23 10.22 -2.34 1.12
C PRO A 23 10.72 -0.97 1.61
N ALA A 24 9.87 -0.29 2.36
CA ALA A 24 10.18 0.95 3.05
C ALA A 24 9.63 0.90 4.48
N SER A 25 9.86 1.94 5.29
CA SER A 25 9.33 1.99 6.65
C SER A 25 7.79 2.01 6.60
N TYR A 26 7.16 0.99 7.14
CA TYR A 26 5.70 0.80 7.27
C TYR A 26 4.93 0.50 5.99
N TYR A 27 5.60 0.39 4.83
CA TYR A 27 4.91 0.07 3.60
C TYR A 27 5.83 -0.62 2.60
N ASN A 28 5.21 -1.32 1.65
CA ASN A 28 5.85 -1.71 0.41
C ASN A 28 5.34 -0.82 -0.73
N LEU A 29 6.25 -0.29 -1.54
CA LEU A 29 5.90 0.37 -2.78
C LEU A 29 5.85 -0.68 -3.89
N VAL A 30 4.64 -1.06 -4.28
CA VAL A 30 4.41 -2.02 -5.37
C VAL A 30 4.49 -1.30 -6.71
N THR A 31 5.20 -1.87 -7.66
CA THR A 31 5.36 -1.32 -9.02
C THR A 31 5.16 -2.41 -10.07
N TRP A 32 4.82 -2.00 -11.29
CA TRP A 32 4.63 -2.88 -12.44
C TRP A 32 4.90 -2.16 -13.76
N SER A 33 5.01 -2.91 -14.85
CA SER A 33 5.09 -2.35 -16.19
C SER A 33 3.72 -2.02 -16.75
N ASP A 34 3.66 -0.94 -17.49
CA ASP A 34 2.49 -0.52 -18.24
C ASP A 34 2.17 -1.49 -19.39
N ILE A 35 0.90 -1.63 -19.74
CA ILE A 35 0.47 -2.48 -20.84
C ILE A 35 0.52 -1.69 -22.15
N ALA A 36 1.47 -2.01 -22.99
CA ALA A 36 1.64 -1.32 -24.26
C ALA A 36 0.41 -1.48 -25.18
N GLY A 37 -0.17 -0.34 -25.57
CA GLY A 37 -1.28 -0.29 -26.51
C GLY A 37 -2.67 -0.23 -25.88
N GLU A 38 -2.76 -0.30 -24.56
CA GLU A 38 -3.93 0.14 -23.80
C GLU A 38 -3.82 1.65 -23.52
N GLU A 39 -4.93 2.34 -23.42
CA GLU A 39 -5.00 3.75 -23.04
C GLU A 39 -6.25 3.98 -22.16
N GLY A 40 -6.08 4.73 -21.10
CA GLY A 40 -7.16 5.04 -20.14
C GLY A 40 -7.57 3.87 -19.26
N GLU A 41 -6.70 2.87 -19.15
CA GLU A 41 -6.88 1.72 -18.28
C GLU A 41 -6.65 2.09 -16.82
N THR A 42 -7.06 1.16 -15.97
CA THR A 42 -6.83 1.23 -14.53
C THR A 42 -6.33 -0.11 -13.99
N TYR A 43 -5.63 -0.06 -12.85
CA TYR A 43 -5.04 -1.24 -12.26
C TYR A 43 -5.65 -1.55 -10.89
N HIS A 44 -5.77 -2.84 -10.60
CA HIS A 44 -6.12 -3.37 -9.29
C HIS A 44 -4.92 -4.13 -8.73
N VAL A 45 -4.53 -3.80 -7.50
CA VAL A 45 -3.35 -4.35 -6.83
C VAL A 45 -3.77 -5.20 -5.67
N TYR A 46 -3.16 -6.37 -5.55
CA TYR A 46 -3.46 -7.40 -4.56
C TYR A 46 -2.20 -7.82 -3.81
N ALA A 47 -2.37 -8.28 -2.57
CA ALA A 47 -1.30 -8.81 -1.74
C ALA A 47 -1.75 -10.07 -1.00
N SER A 48 -0.80 -10.97 -0.76
CA SER A 48 -1.02 -12.15 0.08
C SER A 48 0.29 -12.57 0.73
N THR A 49 0.22 -13.23 1.87
CA THR A 49 1.37 -13.87 2.52
C THR A 49 1.77 -15.19 1.86
N SER A 50 0.99 -15.66 0.89
CA SER A 50 1.24 -16.86 0.08
C SER A 50 1.26 -16.51 -1.41
N PRO A 51 1.90 -17.32 -2.27
CA PRO A 51 1.87 -17.09 -3.71
C PRO A 51 0.44 -16.97 -4.25
N ILE A 52 0.19 -15.93 -5.05
CA ILE A 52 -1.14 -15.62 -5.57
C ILE A 52 -1.32 -16.34 -6.90
N THR A 53 -2.30 -17.24 -6.98
CA THR A 53 -2.70 -17.93 -8.21
C THR A 53 -4.13 -17.57 -8.62
N ASP A 54 -4.91 -17.04 -7.68
CA ASP A 54 -6.27 -16.57 -7.89
C ASP A 54 -6.51 -15.34 -6.99
N VAL A 55 -6.76 -14.20 -7.60
CA VAL A 55 -7.00 -12.93 -6.87
C VAL A 55 -8.37 -12.87 -6.19
N THR A 56 -9.24 -13.85 -6.46
CA THR A 56 -10.55 -13.97 -5.80
C THR A 56 -10.51 -14.83 -4.53
N ASP A 57 -9.36 -15.44 -4.22
CA ASP A 57 -9.19 -16.23 -3.01
C ASP A 57 -9.36 -15.32 -1.76
N PRO A 58 -10.12 -15.76 -0.74
CA PRO A 58 -10.34 -14.97 0.48
C PRO A 58 -9.08 -14.60 1.28
N SER A 59 -7.95 -15.27 1.03
CA SER A 59 -6.65 -14.96 1.64
C SER A 59 -5.86 -13.88 0.90
N VAL A 60 -6.41 -13.35 -0.19
CA VAL A 60 -5.80 -12.28 -0.98
C VAL A 60 -6.46 -10.95 -0.63
N ASP A 61 -5.66 -10.03 -0.15
CA ASP A 61 -6.11 -8.68 0.20
C ASP A 61 -6.05 -7.74 -1.00
N VAL A 62 -7.04 -6.85 -1.09
CA VAL A 62 -7.02 -5.76 -2.07
C VAL A 62 -6.22 -4.59 -1.50
N VAL A 63 -5.11 -4.26 -2.13
CA VAL A 63 -4.24 -3.13 -1.74
C VAL A 63 -4.74 -1.81 -2.33
N ALA A 64 -5.04 -1.81 -3.63
CA ALA A 64 -5.54 -0.64 -4.32
C ALA A 64 -6.46 -1.02 -5.48
N THR A 65 -7.39 -0.13 -5.82
CA THR A 65 -8.29 -0.28 -6.95
C THR A 65 -8.31 0.98 -7.79
N ASN A 66 -8.52 0.81 -9.09
CA ASN A 66 -8.60 1.91 -10.05
C ASN A 66 -7.38 2.87 -10.00
N VAL A 67 -6.18 2.30 -9.83
CA VAL A 67 -4.94 3.05 -9.98
C VAL A 67 -4.86 3.47 -11.44
N LEU A 68 -4.71 4.77 -11.68
CA LEU A 68 -4.76 5.32 -13.03
C LEU A 68 -3.50 4.95 -13.81
N GLU A 69 -3.67 4.81 -15.12
CA GLU A 69 -2.58 4.81 -16.09
C GLU A 69 -1.56 5.92 -15.81
N GLY A 70 -0.29 5.66 -16.04
CA GLY A 70 0.80 6.59 -15.77
C GLY A 70 1.31 6.60 -14.33
N SER A 71 0.62 5.96 -13.37
CA SER A 71 1.10 5.82 -11.99
C SER A 71 2.00 4.61 -11.82
N GLN A 72 1.63 3.44 -12.35
CA GLN A 72 2.29 2.12 -12.22
C GLN A 72 2.89 1.87 -10.83
N ALA A 73 2.25 2.41 -9.79
CA ALA A 73 2.69 2.26 -8.42
C ALA A 73 1.52 2.32 -7.43
N ALA A 74 1.60 1.51 -6.38
CA ALA A 74 0.66 1.54 -5.26
C ALA A 74 1.39 1.32 -3.94
N VAL A 75 0.90 1.93 -2.87
CA VAL A 75 1.45 1.78 -1.53
C VAL A 75 0.63 0.74 -0.77
N HIS A 76 1.30 -0.33 -0.35
CA HIS A 76 0.75 -1.29 0.58
C HIS A 76 1.24 -0.97 1.99
N TYR A 77 0.38 -0.39 2.82
CA TYR A 77 0.69 -0.09 4.21
C TYR A 77 0.68 -1.37 5.04
N LEU A 78 1.73 -1.56 5.85
CA LEU A 78 1.91 -2.72 6.70
C LEU A 78 1.53 -2.35 8.14
N PHE A 79 0.32 -2.71 8.54
CA PHE A 79 -0.16 -2.48 9.90
C PHE A 79 0.07 -3.72 10.75
N HIS A 80 1.30 -3.93 11.17
CA HIS A 80 1.62 -4.93 12.18
C HIS A 80 2.04 -4.21 13.47
N PRO A 81 1.08 -3.77 14.30
CA PRO A 81 1.41 -3.18 15.58
C PRO A 81 1.98 -4.29 16.46
N LEU A 82 3.12 -4.05 17.09
CA LEU A 82 3.64 -4.81 18.22
C LEU A 82 4.65 -5.92 17.93
N GLU A 83 4.98 -6.28 16.71
CA GLU A 83 5.97 -7.31 16.49
C GLU A 83 7.13 -6.79 15.64
N ASP A 84 8.33 -6.84 16.20
CA ASP A 84 9.60 -6.63 15.50
C ASP A 84 9.89 -7.86 14.61
N THR A 85 8.92 -8.20 13.75
CA THR A 85 8.98 -9.36 12.87
C THR A 85 8.97 -8.93 11.43
N ASP A 86 9.80 -9.58 10.64
CA ASP A 86 9.73 -9.46 9.20
C ASP A 86 8.40 -10.00 8.69
N VAL A 87 7.75 -9.23 7.80
CA VAL A 87 6.55 -9.65 7.10
C VAL A 87 6.85 -9.86 5.62
N THR A 88 6.27 -10.88 5.04
CA THR A 88 6.56 -11.28 3.66
C THR A 88 5.26 -11.31 2.86
N TYR A 89 5.27 -10.66 1.69
CA TYR A 89 4.13 -10.59 0.79
C TYR A 89 4.50 -10.94 -0.64
N TYR A 90 3.56 -11.56 -1.32
CA TYR A 90 3.48 -11.68 -2.77
C TYR A 90 2.47 -10.65 -3.29
N TYR A 91 2.66 -10.19 -4.51
CA TYR A 91 1.78 -9.21 -5.13
C TYR A 91 1.24 -9.71 -6.46
N ALA A 92 0.03 -9.26 -6.80
CA ALA A 92 -0.54 -9.45 -8.13
C ALA A 92 -1.20 -8.14 -8.59
N VAL A 93 -1.22 -7.93 -9.90
CA VAL A 93 -1.83 -6.75 -10.51
C VAL A 93 -2.69 -7.20 -11.69
N ALA A 94 -3.93 -6.72 -11.74
CA ALA A 94 -4.83 -6.90 -12.88
C ALA A 94 -5.10 -5.55 -13.54
N CYS A 95 -5.12 -5.54 -14.86
CA CYS A 95 -5.52 -4.37 -15.64
C CYS A 95 -7.00 -4.46 -16.00
N LYS A 96 -7.66 -3.32 -15.97
CA LYS A 96 -9.01 -3.10 -16.47
C LYS A 96 -8.97 -2.00 -17.52
N ASP A 97 -9.36 -2.30 -18.74
CA ASP A 97 -9.40 -1.34 -19.86
C ASP A 97 -10.50 -0.28 -19.71
N ALA A 98 -10.51 0.69 -20.61
CA ALA A 98 -11.51 1.75 -20.65
C ALA A 98 -12.94 1.24 -20.96
N SER A 99 -13.08 0.03 -21.50
CA SER A 99 -14.35 -0.65 -21.76
C SER A 99 -14.83 -1.51 -20.59
N ASN A 100 -14.08 -1.55 -19.50
CA ASN A 100 -14.28 -2.36 -18.30
C ASN A 100 -14.05 -3.87 -18.47
N ASN A 101 -13.34 -4.31 -19.50
CA ASN A 101 -12.86 -5.67 -19.53
C ASN A 101 -11.67 -5.82 -18.58
N VAL A 102 -11.66 -6.88 -17.78
CA VAL A 102 -10.61 -7.16 -16.83
C VAL A 102 -9.74 -8.29 -17.36
N GLY A 103 -8.45 -8.01 -17.49
CA GLY A 103 -7.46 -8.99 -17.90
C GLY A 103 -7.08 -9.96 -16.76
N PRO A 104 -6.36 -11.04 -17.10
CA PRO A 104 -5.80 -11.91 -16.09
C PRO A 104 -4.79 -11.14 -15.22
N ALA A 105 -4.76 -11.43 -13.93
CA ALA A 105 -3.76 -10.83 -13.05
C ALA A 105 -2.38 -11.44 -13.33
N GLY A 106 -1.37 -10.56 -13.47
CA GLY A 106 0.01 -10.97 -13.32
C GLY A 106 0.35 -11.13 -11.84
N ALA A 107 1.37 -11.91 -11.51
CA ALA A 107 1.85 -12.09 -10.14
C ALA A 107 3.36 -11.91 -10.04
N SER A 108 3.84 -11.44 -8.89
CA SER A 108 5.26 -11.32 -8.62
C SER A 108 5.94 -12.69 -8.62
N GLU A 109 7.12 -12.79 -9.22
CA GLU A 109 7.88 -14.05 -9.27
C GLU A 109 8.38 -14.50 -7.88
N SER A 110 8.57 -13.55 -6.98
CA SER A 110 9.09 -13.79 -5.64
C SER A 110 8.36 -12.97 -4.59
N SER A 111 8.47 -13.39 -3.35
CA SER A 111 8.00 -12.62 -2.21
C SER A 111 8.92 -11.44 -1.89
N ILE A 112 8.37 -10.42 -1.29
CA ILE A 112 9.07 -9.26 -0.76
C ILE A 112 8.97 -9.28 0.75
N THR A 113 10.12 -9.25 1.43
CA THR A 113 10.20 -9.20 2.89
C THR A 113 10.43 -7.78 3.34
N ASN A 114 9.66 -7.33 4.31
CA ASN A 114 9.78 -6.02 4.93
C ASN A 114 9.96 -6.19 6.44
N GLY A 115 11.06 -5.66 6.97
CA GLY A 115 11.29 -5.55 8.40
C GLY A 115 10.63 -4.29 8.96
N ALA A 116 9.30 -4.24 8.97
CA ALA A 116 8.51 -3.07 9.35
C ALA A 116 8.61 -2.76 10.85
N LYS A 117 9.82 -2.39 11.28
CA LYS A 117 10.11 -2.00 12.67
C LYS A 117 9.49 -0.65 12.97
N GLY A 118 8.86 -0.54 14.12
CA GLY A 118 8.40 0.72 14.64
C GLY A 118 7.16 1.29 13.93
N VAL A 119 6.24 0.45 13.48
CA VAL A 119 4.92 0.92 13.01
C VAL A 119 4.27 1.74 14.11
N PRO A 120 3.83 2.98 13.84
CA PRO A 120 3.15 3.79 14.83
C PRO A 120 1.93 3.05 15.37
N THR A 121 1.98 2.67 16.62
CA THR A 121 0.83 2.04 17.27
C THR A 121 -0.04 3.14 17.84
N ILE A 122 -1.28 3.22 17.39
CA ILE A 122 -2.29 4.00 18.10
C ILE A 122 -2.74 3.15 19.28
N SER A 123 -2.29 3.50 20.49
CA SER A 123 -2.80 2.88 21.69
C SER A 123 -4.21 3.41 21.97
N LEU A 124 -5.18 2.51 22.01
CA LEU A 124 -6.55 2.84 22.45
C LEU A 124 -6.69 2.87 23.96
N ASN A 125 -5.65 2.42 24.67
CA ASN A 125 -5.61 2.45 26.13
C ASN A 125 -4.47 3.35 26.58
N PRO A 126 -4.72 4.38 27.34
CA PRO A 126 -3.65 5.18 27.93
C PRO A 126 -2.84 4.34 28.92
N PRO A 127 -1.59 4.70 29.21
CA PRO A 127 -0.81 4.12 30.29
C PRO A 127 -1.58 4.12 31.61
N THR A 128 -1.34 3.13 32.46
CA THR A 128 -2.09 2.94 33.71
C THR A 128 -2.01 4.16 34.66
N ALA A 129 -0.94 4.92 34.57
CA ALA A 129 -0.71 6.12 35.38
C ALA A 129 -0.94 7.43 34.60
N PHE A 130 -1.64 7.37 33.46
CA PHE A 130 -1.83 8.53 32.60
C PHE A 130 -2.48 9.70 33.34
N ALA A 131 -1.82 10.86 33.28
CA ALA A 131 -2.33 12.15 33.73
C ALA A 131 -2.24 13.17 32.59
N ALA A 132 -3.28 13.95 32.35
CA ALA A 132 -3.28 14.97 31.31
C ALA A 132 -2.65 16.28 31.84
N ASP A 133 -1.43 16.21 32.31
CA ASP A 133 -0.71 17.32 32.96
C ASP A 133 0.42 17.94 32.11
N GLY A 134 0.67 17.37 30.91
CA GLY A 134 1.72 17.80 30.00
C GLY A 134 3.07 17.10 30.24
N ASP A 135 3.20 16.27 31.26
CA ASP A 135 4.33 15.35 31.43
C ASP A 135 4.07 14.10 30.57
N LEU A 136 5.08 13.58 29.90
CA LEU A 136 5.02 12.40 29.04
C LEU A 136 5.76 11.19 29.62
N THR A 137 6.19 11.28 30.86
CA THR A 137 7.00 10.24 31.51
C THR A 137 6.28 8.90 31.51
N GLU A 138 4.98 8.89 31.79
CA GLU A 138 4.17 7.66 31.79
C GLU A 138 4.07 7.00 30.42
N TRP A 139 4.18 7.77 29.34
CA TRP A 139 4.21 7.24 27.96
C TRP A 139 5.56 6.57 27.66
N TYR A 140 6.66 7.17 28.08
CA TYR A 140 7.99 6.58 27.94
C TYR A 140 8.14 5.32 28.76
N ASP A 141 7.64 5.32 29.98
CA ASP A 141 7.67 4.17 30.89
C ASP A 141 6.78 3.00 30.40
N SER A 142 5.81 3.27 29.54
CA SER A 142 4.94 2.25 28.95
C SER A 142 5.62 1.41 27.87
N GLY A 143 6.84 1.75 27.46
CA GLY A 143 7.56 1.09 26.36
C GLY A 143 7.04 1.43 24.95
N ILE A 144 6.20 2.47 24.85
CA ILE A 144 5.74 2.98 23.55
C ILE A 144 6.82 3.91 23.00
N GLU A 145 7.41 3.54 21.88
CA GLU A 145 8.36 4.40 21.17
C GLU A 145 7.64 5.62 20.59
N PRO A 146 8.11 6.85 20.88
CA PRO A 146 7.48 8.05 20.33
C PRO A 146 7.71 8.14 18.82
N PHE A 147 6.65 8.35 18.09
CA PHE A 147 6.73 8.66 16.66
C PHE A 147 7.13 10.12 16.47
N MET A 148 8.34 10.36 15.98
CA MET A 148 8.85 11.70 15.71
C MET A 148 8.56 12.12 14.27
N ILE A 149 7.69 13.10 14.09
CA ILE A 149 7.50 13.75 12.78
C ILE A 149 8.57 14.83 12.64
N GLY A 150 9.56 14.56 11.79
CA GLY A 150 10.60 15.55 11.48
C GLY A 150 10.10 16.71 10.61
N ALA A 151 10.92 17.74 10.49
CA ALA A 151 10.59 18.89 9.65
C ALA A 151 10.43 18.56 8.16
N THR A 152 11.04 17.47 7.71
CA THR A 152 10.97 16.99 6.33
C THR A 152 9.73 16.15 6.03
N GLU A 153 9.08 15.63 7.07
CA GLU A 153 7.85 14.81 6.95
C GLU A 153 6.58 15.64 7.16
N ASN A 154 6.75 16.92 7.46
CA ASN A 154 5.66 17.85 7.66
C ASN A 154 5.13 18.36 6.32
N SER A 155 3.91 17.99 5.98
CA SER A 155 3.25 18.39 4.72
C SER A 155 3.09 19.93 4.57
N TYR A 156 3.29 20.70 5.60
CA TYR A 156 3.14 22.16 5.59
C TYR A 156 4.47 22.92 5.53
N GLY A 157 5.60 22.23 5.47
CA GLY A 157 6.92 22.84 5.33
C GLY A 157 7.38 23.72 6.52
N THR A 158 6.62 23.76 7.59
CA THR A 158 6.97 24.44 8.85
C THR A 158 7.35 23.40 9.90
N PRO A 159 8.49 23.55 10.57
CA PRO A 159 8.86 22.65 11.67
C PRO A 159 7.74 22.64 12.71
N ASN A 160 7.27 21.46 13.05
CA ASN A 160 6.35 21.31 14.16
C ASN A 160 7.16 21.44 15.45
N VAL A 161 7.35 22.68 15.89
CA VAL A 161 8.19 23.04 17.05
C VAL A 161 7.68 22.51 18.39
N GLY A 162 6.61 21.73 18.41
CA GLY A 162 6.02 21.17 19.62
C GLY A 162 6.26 19.69 19.86
N MET A 163 6.78 18.94 18.87
CA MET A 163 6.87 17.48 18.96
C MET A 163 8.28 16.88 18.84
N GLY A 164 9.30 17.68 18.87
CA GLY A 164 10.65 17.20 18.64
C GLY A 164 11.68 17.52 19.71
N THR A 165 11.28 18.06 20.85
CA THR A 165 12.22 18.45 21.92
C THR A 165 11.66 18.13 23.29
N VAL A 166 11.49 16.86 23.55
CA VAL A 166 11.36 16.37 24.93
C VAL A 166 12.40 15.30 25.15
#